data_eae48cfc9dbe980acf34afc346f0e9a5
#
_entry.id   eae48cfc9dbe980acf34afc346f0e9a5
#
_cell.length_a   1.000
_cell.length_b   1.000
_cell.length_c   1.000
_cell.angle_alpha   90.00
_cell.angle_beta   90.00
_cell.angle_gamma   90.00
#
_symmetry.space_group_name_H-M   'P 1'
#
loop_
_entity.id
_entity.type
_entity.pdbx_description
1 polymer ?
#
loop_
_entity_poly.entity_id
_entity_poly.type
_entity_poly.pdbx_seq_one_letter_code
_entity_poly.pdbx_strand_id
1 'polypeptide(L)'
;PKEMPAAAIAIAVGFATFENVCYLTENGAANFNFLLIRGISAGALHLLCGVLSGFGVSYVFRRRWLAATGAVGILGACIGFHAIYNLLITAEGAWKTAGYLFPSFLIVCLYLVKQLLPRQRGFL
;
A
#
# COMPACT_ATOMS: atom_id res chain seq x y z
N PRO A 1 20.08 3.31 -6.42
CA PRO A 1 19.29 2.53 -5.50
C PRO A 1 19.03 3.11 -4.12
N LYS A 2 19.87 4.04 -3.60
CA LYS A 2 19.58 4.68 -2.28
C LYS A 2 18.35 5.60 -2.33
N GLU A 3 18.01 6.13 -3.48
CA GLU A 3 16.90 7.04 -3.71
C GLU A 3 15.58 6.33 -4.06
N MET A 4 15.60 5.05 -4.39
CA MET A 4 14.41 4.29 -4.78
C MET A 4 13.28 4.31 -3.74
N PRO A 5 13.54 4.14 -2.43
CA PRO A 5 12.46 4.21 -1.45
C PRO A 5 11.78 5.58 -1.39
N ALA A 6 12.57 6.66 -1.45
CA ALA A 6 12.04 8.03 -1.43
C ALA A 6 11.21 8.32 -2.69
N ALA A 7 11.70 7.91 -3.86
CA ALA A 7 10.96 8.04 -5.12
C ALA A 7 9.66 7.25 -5.09
N ALA A 8 9.69 5.99 -4.61
CA ALA A 8 8.49 5.16 -4.51
C ALA A 8 7.44 5.75 -3.55
N ILE A 9 7.86 6.32 -2.43
CA ILE A 9 6.97 7.01 -1.49
C ILE A 9 6.39 8.27 -2.14
N ALA A 10 7.19 9.08 -2.82
CA ALA A 10 6.71 10.28 -3.51
C ALA A 10 5.68 9.95 -4.59
N ILE A 11 5.92 8.90 -5.38
CA ILE A 11 4.97 8.39 -6.39
C ILE A 11 3.68 7.92 -5.71
N ALA A 12 3.78 7.17 -4.60
CA ALA A 12 2.62 6.67 -3.88
C ALA A 12 1.74 7.80 -3.32
N VAL A 13 2.35 8.84 -2.76
CA VAL A 13 1.63 10.04 -2.28
C VAL A 13 0.97 10.78 -3.44
N GLY A 14 1.69 10.99 -4.54
CA GLY A 14 1.15 11.64 -5.74
C GLY A 14 -0.04 10.87 -6.31
N PHE A 15 0.08 9.55 -6.41
CA PHE A 15 -1.00 8.70 -6.92
C PHE A 15 -2.22 8.69 -5.98
N ALA A 16 -2.01 8.60 -4.66
CA ALA A 16 -3.09 8.70 -3.67
C ALA A 16 -3.84 10.03 -3.78
N THR A 17 -3.11 11.13 -3.94
CA THR A 17 -3.71 12.46 -4.11
C THR A 17 -4.53 12.53 -5.40
N PHE A 18 -3.96 12.06 -6.51
CA PHE A 18 -4.65 12.03 -7.81
C PHE A 18 -5.94 11.20 -7.76
N GLU A 19 -5.88 9.99 -7.21
CA GLU A 19 -7.06 9.13 -7.08
C GLU A 19 -8.15 9.76 -6.22
N ASN A 20 -7.78 10.42 -5.12
CA ASN A 20 -8.75 11.10 -4.27
C ASN A 20 -9.40 12.31 -4.97
N VAL A 21 -8.64 13.04 -5.78
CA VAL A 21 -9.19 14.13 -6.61
C VAL A 21 -10.16 13.58 -7.65
N CYS A 22 -9.78 12.52 -8.37
CA CYS A 22 -10.68 11.86 -9.33
C CYS A 22 -11.97 11.40 -8.65
N TYR A 23 -11.85 10.76 -7.49
CA TYR A 23 -13.02 10.29 -6.75
C TYR A 23 -13.94 11.44 -6.29
N LEU A 24 -13.35 12.56 -5.85
CA LEU A 24 -14.08 13.76 -5.48
C LEU A 24 -14.82 14.36 -6.68
N THR A 25 -14.18 14.41 -7.85
CA THR A 25 -14.81 14.96 -9.08
C THR A 25 -15.95 14.10 -9.59
N GLU A 26 -15.84 12.78 -9.45
CA GLU A 26 -16.88 11.83 -9.89
C GLU A 26 -18.08 11.78 -8.95
N ASN A 27 -17.85 11.85 -7.63
CA ASN A 27 -18.89 11.63 -6.63
C ASN A 27 -19.37 12.92 -5.92
N GLY A 28 -18.72 14.04 -6.17
CA GLY A 28 -19.02 15.32 -5.53
C GLY A 28 -18.71 15.34 -4.02
N ALA A 29 -18.89 16.51 -3.41
CA ALA A 29 -18.61 16.73 -2.00
C ALA A 29 -19.79 16.41 -1.06
N ALA A 30 -20.90 15.87 -1.58
CA ALA A 30 -22.14 15.64 -0.82
C ALA A 30 -21.95 14.76 0.43
N ASN A 31 -20.95 13.88 0.44
CA ASN A 31 -20.61 12.98 1.55
C ASN A 31 -19.17 13.20 2.02
N PHE A 32 -18.86 14.40 2.51
CA PHE A 32 -17.51 14.78 2.89
C PHE A 32 -16.84 13.81 3.91
N ASN A 33 -17.59 13.35 4.91
CA ASN A 33 -17.09 12.37 5.89
C ASN A 33 -16.67 11.05 5.22
N PHE A 34 -17.46 10.58 4.26
CA PHE A 34 -17.12 9.38 3.49
C PHE A 34 -15.84 9.59 2.67
N LEU A 35 -15.73 10.75 2.01
CA LEU A 35 -14.53 11.10 1.23
C LEU A 35 -13.28 11.19 2.11
N LEU A 36 -13.38 11.74 3.32
CA LEU A 36 -12.27 11.78 4.26
C LEU A 36 -11.83 10.39 4.71
N ILE A 37 -12.77 9.55 5.14
CA ILE A 37 -12.46 8.18 5.61
C ILE A 37 -11.83 7.37 4.48
N ARG A 38 -12.41 7.44 3.28
CA ARG A 38 -11.86 6.77 2.09
C ARG A 38 -10.48 7.31 1.73
N GLY A 39 -10.34 8.63 1.71
CA GLY A 39 -9.07 9.28 1.37
C GLY A 39 -7.93 8.91 2.31
N ILE A 40 -8.20 8.85 3.61
CA ILE A 40 -7.22 8.43 4.62
C ILE A 40 -6.87 6.95 4.46
N SER A 41 -7.88 6.07 4.32
CA SER A 41 -7.64 4.63 4.22
C SER A 41 -6.95 4.25 2.90
N ALA A 42 -7.38 4.80 1.78
CA ALA A 42 -6.73 4.60 0.48
C ALA A 42 -5.32 5.18 0.49
N GLY A 43 -5.14 6.39 1.03
CA GLY A 43 -3.84 7.03 1.16
C GLY A 43 -2.86 6.20 2.00
N ALA A 44 -3.32 5.64 3.11
CA ALA A 44 -2.52 4.73 3.95
C ALA A 44 -2.11 3.47 3.17
N LEU A 45 -3.01 2.89 2.36
CA LEU A 45 -2.70 1.73 1.53
C LEU A 45 -1.66 2.06 0.45
N HIS A 46 -1.81 3.19 -0.26
CA HIS A 46 -0.83 3.64 -1.25
C HIS A 46 0.54 3.86 -0.63
N LEU A 47 0.59 4.53 0.52
CA LEU A 47 1.84 4.76 1.25
C LEU A 47 2.49 3.44 1.66
N LEU A 48 1.72 2.50 2.18
CA LEU A 48 2.19 1.16 2.53
C LEU A 48 2.77 0.43 1.31
N CYS A 49 2.06 0.42 0.19
CA CYS A 49 2.54 -0.17 -1.06
C CYS A 49 3.79 0.54 -1.59
N GLY A 50 3.87 1.87 -1.47
CA GLY A 50 5.06 2.65 -1.82
C GLY A 50 6.27 2.26 -0.99
N VAL A 51 6.11 2.13 0.32
CA VAL A 51 7.18 1.67 1.23
C VAL A 51 7.61 0.25 0.88
N LEU A 52 6.66 -0.69 0.73
CA LEU A 52 6.95 -2.08 0.37
C LEU A 52 7.66 -2.18 -0.98
N SER A 53 7.19 -1.45 -1.98
CA SER A 53 7.80 -1.43 -3.32
C SER A 53 9.19 -0.80 -3.27
N GLY A 54 9.35 0.35 -2.63
CA GLY A 54 10.63 1.05 -2.58
C GLY A 54 11.73 0.26 -1.88
N PHE A 55 11.47 -0.25 -0.69
CA PHE A 55 12.45 -1.05 0.05
C PHE A 55 12.57 -2.47 -0.50
N GLY A 56 11.46 -3.11 -0.84
CA GLY A 56 11.45 -4.48 -1.34
C GLY A 56 12.15 -4.60 -2.69
N VAL A 57 11.80 -3.73 -3.65
CA VAL A 57 12.46 -3.73 -4.96
C VAL A 57 13.95 -3.36 -4.82
N SER A 58 14.30 -2.38 -3.99
CA SER A 58 15.71 -2.06 -3.70
C SER A 58 16.49 -3.25 -3.16
N TYR A 59 15.86 -4.08 -2.34
CA TYR A 59 16.48 -5.28 -1.77
C TYR A 59 16.67 -6.37 -2.82
N VAL A 60 15.64 -6.69 -3.60
CA VAL A 60 15.71 -7.78 -4.59
C VAL A 60 16.66 -7.45 -5.74
N PHE A 61 16.77 -6.18 -6.13
CA PHE A 61 17.72 -5.75 -7.16
C PHE A 61 19.20 -5.88 -6.78
N ARG A 62 19.50 -6.04 -5.51
CA ARG A 62 20.87 -6.39 -5.06
C ARG A 62 21.26 -7.83 -5.39
N ARG A 63 20.29 -8.68 -5.74
CA ARG A 63 20.47 -10.10 -6.04
C ARG A 63 19.98 -10.41 -7.44
N ARG A 64 20.89 -10.54 -8.42
CA ARG A 64 20.57 -10.69 -9.84
C ARG A 64 19.52 -11.78 -10.13
N TRP A 65 19.61 -12.94 -9.46
CA TRP A 65 18.71 -14.06 -9.67
C TRP A 65 17.29 -13.81 -9.11
N LEU A 66 17.15 -12.89 -8.18
CA LEU A 66 15.86 -12.55 -7.54
C LEU A 66 15.25 -11.26 -8.11
N ALA A 67 16.00 -10.50 -8.89
CA ALA A 67 15.60 -9.16 -9.30
C ALA A 67 14.25 -9.13 -10.04
N ALA A 68 14.09 -9.94 -11.07
CA ALA A 68 12.87 -9.94 -11.88
C ALA A 68 11.68 -10.56 -11.11
N THR A 69 11.84 -11.78 -10.61
CA THR A 69 10.78 -12.51 -9.92
C THR A 69 10.36 -11.83 -8.61
N GLY A 70 11.33 -11.32 -7.85
CA GLY A 70 11.05 -10.59 -6.61
C GLY A 70 10.36 -9.25 -6.85
N ALA A 71 10.77 -8.49 -7.87
CA ALA A 71 10.10 -7.23 -8.22
C ALA A 71 8.65 -7.47 -8.67
N VAL A 72 8.43 -8.45 -9.55
CA VAL A 72 7.07 -8.83 -10.00
C VAL A 72 6.22 -9.30 -8.82
N GLY A 73 6.78 -10.10 -7.91
CA GLY A 73 6.07 -10.57 -6.71
C GLY A 73 5.64 -9.44 -5.79
N ILE A 74 6.53 -8.47 -5.52
CA ILE A 74 6.23 -7.31 -4.67
C ILE A 74 5.16 -6.41 -5.31
N LEU A 75 5.31 -6.09 -6.58
CA LEU A 75 4.34 -5.26 -7.30
C LEU A 75 2.99 -5.98 -7.43
N GLY A 76 2.99 -7.28 -7.72
CA GLY A 76 1.78 -8.09 -7.77
C GLY A 76 1.05 -8.14 -6.43
N ALA A 77 1.77 -8.24 -5.32
CA ALA A 77 1.19 -8.17 -3.98
C ALA A 77 0.54 -6.81 -3.71
N CYS A 78 1.21 -5.70 -4.07
CA CYS A 78 0.66 -4.35 -3.92
C CYS A 78 -0.61 -4.15 -4.76
N ILE A 79 -0.61 -4.63 -6.00
CA ILE A 79 -1.81 -4.60 -6.88
C ILE A 79 -2.92 -5.43 -6.25
N GLY A 80 -2.62 -6.63 -5.75
CA GLY A 80 -3.59 -7.50 -5.08
C GLY A 80 -4.20 -6.85 -3.83
N PHE A 81 -3.40 -6.23 -2.98
CA PHE A 81 -3.88 -5.50 -1.80
C PHE A 81 -4.82 -4.36 -2.21
N HIS A 82 -4.46 -3.62 -3.25
CA HIS A 82 -5.29 -2.53 -3.74
C HIS A 82 -6.61 -3.03 -4.34
N ALA A 83 -6.58 -4.11 -5.09
CA ALA A 83 -7.78 -4.74 -5.65
C ALA A 83 -8.73 -5.26 -4.55
N ILE A 84 -8.18 -5.91 -3.50
CA ILE A 84 -8.96 -6.38 -2.34
C ILE A 84 -9.59 -5.19 -1.61
N TYR A 85 -8.82 -4.13 -1.38
CA TYR A 85 -9.32 -2.90 -0.77
C TYR A 85 -10.49 -2.32 -1.55
N ASN A 86 -10.35 -2.13 -2.85
CA ASN A 86 -11.41 -1.57 -3.70
C ASN A 86 -12.65 -2.45 -3.70
N LEU A 87 -12.49 -3.77 -3.74
CA LEU A 87 -13.61 -4.71 -3.66
C LEU A 87 -14.36 -4.59 -2.31
N LEU A 88 -13.63 -4.48 -1.21
CA LEU A 88 -14.22 -4.36 0.12
C LEU A 88 -14.97 -3.04 0.32
N ILE A 89 -14.42 -1.91 -0.12
CA ILE A 89 -15.08 -0.61 0.07
C ILE A 89 -16.29 -0.41 -0.82
N THR A 90 -16.41 -1.15 -1.92
CA THR A 90 -17.62 -1.15 -2.79
C THR A 90 -18.70 -2.10 -2.28
N ALA A 91 -18.35 -3.02 -1.37
CA ALA A 91 -19.33 -3.89 -0.73
C ALA A 91 -20.20 -3.14 0.29
N GLU A 92 -21.28 -3.76 0.74
CA GLU A 92 -22.18 -3.17 1.73
C GLU A 92 -21.93 -3.74 3.14
N GLY A 93 -22.44 -3.01 4.15
CA GLY A 93 -22.43 -3.47 5.53
C GLY A 93 -21.05 -3.64 6.13
N ALA A 94 -20.82 -4.75 6.84
CA ALA A 94 -19.59 -5.04 7.57
C ALA A 94 -18.35 -5.14 6.67
N TRP A 95 -18.51 -5.58 5.43
CA TRP A 95 -17.41 -5.69 4.46
C TRP A 95 -16.80 -4.34 4.11
N LYS A 96 -17.63 -3.30 3.99
CA LYS A 96 -17.19 -1.93 3.76
C LYS A 96 -16.34 -1.41 4.91
N THR A 97 -16.77 -1.67 6.15
CA THR A 97 -16.00 -1.32 7.35
C THR A 97 -14.67 -2.08 7.39
N ALA A 98 -14.70 -3.38 7.08
CA ALA A 98 -13.47 -4.17 6.95
C ALA A 98 -12.50 -3.60 5.91
N GLY A 99 -13.03 -3.09 4.78
CA GLY A 99 -12.23 -2.42 3.75
C GLY A 99 -11.49 -1.20 4.30
N TYR A 100 -12.15 -0.34 5.06
CA TYR A 100 -11.49 0.82 5.66
C TYR A 100 -10.43 0.46 6.71
N LEU A 101 -10.59 -0.65 7.42
CA LEU A 101 -9.63 -1.15 8.39
C LEU A 101 -8.51 -1.98 7.75
N PHE A 102 -8.67 -2.39 6.49
CA PHE A 102 -7.73 -3.27 5.79
C PHE A 102 -6.28 -2.75 5.76
N PRO A 103 -5.99 -1.46 5.46
CA PRO A 103 -4.63 -0.96 5.50
C PRO A 103 -4.01 -1.04 6.90
N SER A 104 -4.78 -0.73 7.95
CA SER A 104 -4.32 -0.83 9.34
C SER A 104 -4.02 -2.28 9.72
N PHE A 105 -4.86 -3.22 9.30
CA PHE A 105 -4.64 -4.64 9.48
C PHE A 105 -3.35 -5.11 8.82
N LEU A 106 -3.08 -4.69 7.58
CA LEU A 106 -1.84 -5.02 6.87
C LEU A 106 -0.60 -4.47 7.60
N ILE A 107 -0.66 -3.24 8.11
CA ILE A 107 0.44 -2.64 8.88
C ILE A 107 0.73 -3.47 10.13
N VAL A 108 -0.30 -3.87 10.87
CA VAL A 108 -0.14 -4.70 12.07
C VAL A 108 0.45 -6.08 11.70
N CYS A 109 -0.05 -6.73 10.64
CA CYS A 109 0.49 -8.00 10.16
C CYS A 109 1.98 -7.90 9.81
N LEU A 110 2.37 -6.86 9.06
CA LEU A 110 3.77 -6.65 8.70
C LEU A 110 4.66 -6.38 9.91
N TYR A 111 4.14 -5.62 10.89
CA TYR A 111 4.85 -5.39 12.14
C TYR A 111 5.07 -6.69 12.93
N LEU A 112 4.03 -7.52 13.06
CA LEU A 112 4.13 -8.82 13.73
C LEU A 112 5.08 -9.77 13.01
N VAL A 113 5.01 -9.86 11.68
CA VAL A 113 5.95 -10.65 10.88
C VAL A 113 7.39 -10.20 11.12
N LYS A 114 7.64 -8.88 11.16
CA LYS A 114 8.96 -8.34 11.48
C LYS A 114 9.45 -8.74 12.88
N GLN A 115 8.54 -8.82 13.87
CA GLN A 115 8.91 -9.23 15.23
C GLN A 115 9.17 -10.74 15.34
N LEU A 116 8.42 -11.55 14.59
CA LEU A 116 8.52 -13.02 14.61
C LEU A 116 9.71 -13.54 13.79
N LEU A 117 10.14 -12.78 12.76
CA LEU A 117 11.34 -13.15 12.01
C LEU A 117 12.57 -12.98 12.90
N PRO A 118 13.39 -14.04 13.07
CA PRO A 118 14.60 -13.95 13.86
C PRO A 118 15.47 -12.84 13.29
N ARG A 119 15.95 -11.97 14.19
CA ARG A 119 16.83 -10.85 13.88
C ARG A 119 18.10 -11.39 13.26
N GLN A 120 18.12 -11.58 11.95
CA GLN A 120 19.33 -11.95 11.22
C GLN A 120 20.33 -10.80 11.41
N ARG A 121 21.25 -10.95 12.35
CA ARG A 121 22.39 -10.05 12.54
C ARG A 121 23.18 -10.06 11.24
N GLY A 122 23.03 -9.04 10.42
CA GLY A 122 23.84 -8.91 9.20
C GLY A 122 23.16 -8.28 7.99
N PHE A 123 22.00 -7.64 8.09
CA PHE A 123 21.29 -7.03 6.94
C PHE A 123 21.09 -5.51 7.06
N LEU A 124 22.05 -4.80 7.64
CA LEU A 124 22.17 -3.35 7.51
C LEU A 124 23.54 -2.97 6.98
#